data_a68d332a8752f836da4be5a18f290e2a
#
_entry.id   a68d332a8752f836da4be5a18f290e2a
#
_cell.length_a   1.000
_cell.length_b   1.000
_cell.length_c   1.000
_cell.angle_alpha   90.00
_cell.angle_beta   90.00
_cell.angle_gamma   90.00
#
_symmetry.space_group_name_H-M   'P 1'
#
loop_
_entity.id
_entity.type
_entity.pdbx_description
1 polymer ?
#
loop_
_entity_poly.entity_id
_entity_poly.type
_entity_poly.pdbx_seq_one_letter_code
_entity_poly.pdbx_strand_id
1 'polypeptide(L)'
;VLMGSWLPLKGQLMSTRQYIDSFKFVAMQEMRAHGVPASITLGQGVLESASGNSKLAKNCNNHFGIKCRTNWTGKFCLADDDAKDECFRGYETAFDSYRDHSLFLKGGKRYFFLFELTATDYKGWANGLREAGYATNPNYGNILIGVIEKYRLSQYDSMVVLGEDFFTPISATNQTTMEVNGIQAIVAKPGETPEEVAARYNMSTWQIYKYNDISKGQMLNPGEIIYLKPKRRKATEGNHTVKNGETMRDISQKYGMKVKHLYKLNRLEPGLEVRPGEVINLKEKRETPPAILERNENPNQVRAVDLI
;
A
#
# COMPACT_ATOMS: atom_id res chain seq x y z
N VAL A 1 -12.93 27.43 -37.09
CA VAL A 1 -11.92 27.07 -36.07
C VAL A 1 -12.68 26.80 -34.77
N LEU A 2 -12.96 25.52 -34.48
CA LEU A 2 -13.60 25.08 -33.22
C LEU A 2 -12.48 24.90 -32.17
N MET A 3 -12.41 25.84 -31.22
CA MET A 3 -11.60 25.68 -29.99
C MET A 3 -12.30 24.67 -29.09
N GLY A 4 -11.84 23.45 -29.10
CA GLY A 4 -12.24 22.45 -28.11
C GLY A 4 -11.63 22.81 -26.74
N SER A 5 -12.45 23.23 -25.78
CA SER A 5 -12.07 23.43 -24.40
C SER A 5 -11.77 22.08 -23.77
N TRP A 6 -10.50 21.81 -23.49
CA TRP A 6 -10.07 20.70 -22.65
C TRP A 6 -10.39 21.04 -21.20
N LEU A 7 -11.53 20.54 -20.72
CA LEU A 7 -11.80 20.51 -19.27
C LEU A 7 -10.91 19.41 -18.67
N PRO A 8 -10.20 19.70 -17.56
CA PRO A 8 -9.46 18.65 -16.87
C PRO A 8 -10.45 17.59 -16.38
N LEU A 9 -10.20 16.32 -16.71
CA LEU A 9 -10.93 15.20 -16.13
C LEU A 9 -10.74 15.29 -14.59
N LYS A 10 -11.79 15.65 -13.84
CA LYS A 10 -11.83 15.46 -12.39
C LYS A 10 -11.58 13.98 -12.13
N GLY A 11 -10.54 13.65 -11.36
CA GLY A 11 -10.20 12.26 -11.03
C GLY A 11 -11.45 11.56 -10.51
N GLN A 12 -11.83 10.46 -11.17
CA GLN A 12 -13.01 9.69 -10.83
C GLN A 12 -12.85 9.13 -9.41
N LEU A 13 -13.82 9.40 -8.53
CA LEU A 13 -13.82 8.84 -7.17
C LEU A 13 -13.91 7.31 -7.23
N MET A 14 -13.17 6.64 -6.38
CA MET A 14 -13.23 5.19 -6.23
C MET A 14 -14.61 4.79 -5.66
N SER A 15 -15.30 3.89 -6.32
CA SER A 15 -16.53 3.32 -5.77
C SER A 15 -16.21 2.35 -4.63
N THR A 16 -17.18 2.14 -3.72
CA THR A 16 -17.00 1.19 -2.61
C THR A 16 -16.68 -0.22 -3.10
N ARG A 17 -17.25 -0.65 -4.23
CA ARG A 17 -16.95 -1.96 -4.82
C ARG A 17 -15.51 -2.04 -5.30
N GLN A 18 -15.02 -1.02 -5.99
CA GLN A 18 -13.62 -0.94 -6.41
C GLN A 18 -12.66 -0.94 -5.21
N TYR A 19 -13.02 -0.21 -4.13
CA TYR A 19 -12.25 -0.22 -2.89
C TYR A 19 -12.14 -1.63 -2.30
N ILE A 20 -13.26 -2.33 -2.16
CA ILE A 20 -13.30 -3.70 -1.65
C ILE A 20 -12.45 -4.63 -2.54
N ASP A 21 -12.60 -4.55 -3.85
CA ASP A 21 -11.83 -5.37 -4.78
C ASP A 21 -10.32 -5.11 -4.70
N SER A 22 -9.93 -3.87 -4.41
CA SER A 22 -8.52 -3.48 -4.24
C SER A 22 -7.92 -3.99 -2.93
N PHE A 23 -8.72 -4.08 -1.85
CA PHE A 23 -8.19 -4.32 -0.50
C PHE A 23 -8.63 -5.65 0.13
N LYS A 24 -9.52 -6.43 -0.49
CA LYS A 24 -10.00 -7.70 0.07
C LYS A 24 -8.89 -8.68 0.40
N PHE A 25 -7.89 -8.80 -0.45
CA PHE A 25 -6.79 -9.74 -0.21
C PHE A 25 -5.88 -9.32 0.95
N VAL A 26 -5.56 -8.03 1.08
CA VAL A 26 -4.78 -7.58 2.23
C VAL A 26 -5.56 -7.74 3.53
N ALA A 27 -6.87 -7.46 3.54
CA ALA A 27 -7.70 -7.69 4.72
C ALA A 27 -7.71 -9.17 5.14
N MET A 28 -7.80 -10.09 4.17
CA MET A 28 -7.75 -11.54 4.42
C MET A 28 -6.38 -11.99 4.93
N GLN A 29 -5.28 -11.40 4.42
CA GLN A 29 -3.92 -11.66 4.91
C GLN A 29 -3.73 -11.16 6.34
N GLU A 30 -4.20 -9.96 6.64
CA GLU A 30 -4.16 -9.42 7.99
C GLU A 30 -4.99 -10.25 8.99
N MET A 31 -6.14 -10.77 8.56
CA MET A 31 -6.93 -11.72 9.35
C MET A 31 -6.12 -12.99 9.68
N ARG A 32 -5.43 -13.60 8.70
CA ARG A 32 -4.57 -14.77 8.94
C ARG A 32 -3.41 -14.47 9.89
N ALA A 33 -2.80 -13.30 9.74
CA ALA A 33 -1.62 -12.92 10.51
C ALA A 33 -1.94 -12.43 11.93
N HIS A 34 -3.06 -11.76 12.10
CA HIS A 34 -3.36 -11.00 13.31
C HIS A 34 -4.70 -11.34 13.96
N GLY A 35 -5.61 -12.06 13.29
CA GLY A 35 -6.86 -12.54 13.83
C GLY A 35 -8.04 -11.55 13.76
N VAL A 36 -7.86 -10.36 13.19
CA VAL A 36 -8.95 -9.40 12.95
C VAL A 36 -9.75 -9.86 11.73
N PRO A 37 -11.10 -10.06 11.81
CA PRO A 37 -11.87 -10.50 10.66
C PRO A 37 -11.69 -9.58 9.45
N ALA A 38 -11.54 -10.18 8.27
CA ALA A 38 -11.37 -9.44 7.02
C ALA A 38 -12.57 -8.54 6.72
N SER A 39 -13.78 -8.99 7.05
CA SER A 39 -15.02 -8.22 6.94
C SER A 39 -15.01 -6.96 7.79
N ILE A 40 -14.50 -7.05 9.02
CA ILE A 40 -14.34 -5.92 9.95
C ILE A 40 -13.34 -4.92 9.36
N THR A 41 -12.14 -5.40 9.00
CA THR A 41 -11.10 -4.54 8.43
C THR A 41 -11.57 -3.83 7.16
N LEU A 42 -12.21 -4.55 6.23
CA LEU A 42 -12.78 -3.94 5.00
C LEU A 42 -13.90 -2.95 5.29
N GLY A 43 -14.83 -3.34 6.19
CA GLY A 43 -15.96 -2.47 6.56
C GLY A 43 -15.49 -1.16 7.19
N GLN A 44 -14.52 -1.23 8.10
CA GLN A 44 -13.89 -0.05 8.70
C GLN A 44 -13.15 0.77 7.64
N GLY A 45 -12.36 0.14 6.77
CA GLY A 45 -11.69 0.84 5.69
C GLY A 45 -12.65 1.60 4.76
N VAL A 46 -13.81 1.01 4.44
CA VAL A 46 -14.87 1.67 3.66
C VAL A 46 -15.40 2.92 4.39
N LEU A 47 -15.69 2.80 5.69
CA LEU A 47 -16.26 3.88 6.50
C LEU A 47 -15.26 5.00 6.74
N GLU A 48 -14.09 4.68 7.29
CA GLU A 48 -13.10 5.63 7.79
C GLU A 48 -12.39 6.37 6.65
N SER A 49 -12.22 5.72 5.49
CA SER A 49 -11.54 6.32 4.34
C SER A 49 -12.49 6.90 3.28
N ALA A 50 -13.81 6.88 3.49
CA ALA A 50 -14.78 7.16 2.43
C ALA A 50 -14.49 6.33 1.16
N SER A 51 -14.27 5.02 1.32
CA SER A 51 -13.83 4.11 0.25
C SER A 51 -12.54 4.57 -0.45
N GLY A 52 -11.56 5.01 0.33
CA GLY A 52 -10.25 5.48 -0.17
C GLY A 52 -10.28 6.90 -0.74
N ASN A 53 -11.40 7.62 -0.60
CA ASN A 53 -11.54 8.96 -1.17
C ASN A 53 -11.26 10.09 -0.18
N SER A 54 -11.11 9.80 1.13
CA SER A 54 -10.78 10.81 2.14
C SER A 54 -9.41 11.44 1.87
N LYS A 55 -9.19 12.66 2.37
CA LYS A 55 -7.89 13.34 2.28
C LYS A 55 -6.78 12.52 2.95
N LEU A 56 -7.06 11.94 4.14
CA LEU A 56 -6.09 11.10 4.85
C LEU A 56 -5.73 9.84 4.06
N ALA A 57 -6.69 9.16 3.43
CA ALA A 57 -6.41 7.99 2.61
C ALA A 57 -5.58 8.36 1.36
N LYS A 58 -5.90 9.45 0.67
CA LYS A 58 -5.23 9.87 -0.57
C LYS A 58 -3.83 10.43 -0.34
N ASN A 59 -3.65 11.24 0.69
CA ASN A 59 -2.42 12.00 0.88
C ASN A 59 -1.43 11.29 1.82
N CYS A 60 -1.95 10.45 2.71
CA CYS A 60 -1.18 9.85 3.81
C CYS A 60 -1.28 8.33 3.84
N ASN A 61 -1.98 7.71 2.89
CA ASN A 61 -2.29 6.28 2.90
C ASN A 61 -2.93 5.80 4.22
N ASN A 62 -3.55 6.71 5.00
CA ASN A 62 -4.19 6.36 6.26
C ASN A 62 -5.67 6.08 6.03
N HIS A 63 -6.01 4.81 5.96
CA HIS A 63 -7.36 4.33 5.65
C HIS A 63 -8.25 4.14 6.88
N PHE A 64 -7.71 4.30 8.08
CA PHE A 64 -8.42 4.02 9.34
C PHE A 64 -8.44 5.19 10.32
N GLY A 65 -7.92 6.35 9.91
CA GLY A 65 -7.88 7.53 10.77
C GLY A 65 -7.05 7.34 12.04
N ILE A 66 -6.00 6.53 12.00
CA ILE A 66 -5.18 6.27 13.19
C ILE A 66 -4.35 7.52 13.50
N LYS A 67 -4.63 8.11 14.68
CA LYS A 67 -3.90 9.29 15.19
C LYS A 67 -2.49 8.90 15.69
N CYS A 68 -1.55 9.84 15.62
CA CYS A 68 -0.25 9.68 16.25
C CYS A 68 -0.42 9.48 17.76
N ARG A 69 0.47 8.70 18.35
CA ARG A 69 0.65 8.64 19.81
C ARG A 69 2.04 9.15 20.13
N THR A 70 2.31 9.40 21.39
CA THR A 70 3.57 9.96 21.90
C THR A 70 4.83 9.23 21.43
N ASN A 71 4.71 7.96 21.07
CA ASN A 71 5.81 7.12 20.58
C ASN A 71 5.82 6.90 19.06
N TRP A 72 4.97 7.60 18.28
CA TRP A 72 4.99 7.50 16.82
C TRP A 72 6.17 8.28 16.24
N THR A 73 7.07 7.58 15.54
CA THR A 73 8.27 8.15 14.89
C THR A 73 8.23 8.07 13.37
N GLY A 74 7.13 7.51 12.81
CA GLY A 74 6.93 7.38 11.36
C GLY A 74 6.45 8.68 10.71
N LYS A 75 6.14 8.60 9.42
CA LYS A 75 5.49 9.69 8.69
C LYS A 75 4.17 10.08 9.35
N PHE A 76 3.80 11.35 9.24
CA PHE A 76 2.53 11.85 9.76
C PHE A 76 1.92 12.89 8.83
N CYS A 77 0.63 13.10 8.99
CA CYS A 77 -0.13 14.19 8.37
C CYS A 77 -0.90 14.94 9.44
N LEU A 78 -1.12 16.22 9.20
CA LEU A 78 -2.00 17.03 10.02
C LEU A 78 -3.36 17.12 9.32
N ALA A 79 -4.43 16.94 10.08
CA ALA A 79 -5.80 17.12 9.62
C ALA A 79 -6.69 17.58 10.77
N ASP A 80 -7.75 18.30 10.45
CA ASP A 80 -8.77 18.69 11.43
C ASP A 80 -9.71 17.50 11.67
N ASP A 81 -9.96 17.19 12.95
CA ASP A 81 -10.90 16.18 13.41
C ASP A 81 -11.58 16.72 14.67
N ASP A 82 -11.38 16.14 15.87
CA ASP A 82 -11.89 16.66 17.13
C ASP A 82 -11.25 18.02 17.51
N ALA A 83 -10.01 18.22 17.06
CA ALA A 83 -9.27 19.48 17.20
C ALA A 83 -8.60 19.86 15.87
N LYS A 84 -8.17 21.12 15.78
CA LYS A 84 -7.44 21.63 14.62
C LYS A 84 -6.02 21.04 14.60
N ASP A 85 -5.52 20.74 13.41
CA ASP A 85 -4.14 20.25 13.18
C ASP A 85 -3.77 19.00 13.99
N GLU A 86 -4.68 18.04 14.15
CA GLU A 86 -4.38 16.80 14.82
C GLU A 86 -3.44 15.91 14.00
N CYS A 87 -2.53 15.22 14.71
CA CYS A 87 -1.55 14.36 14.09
C CYS A 87 -2.14 12.97 13.75
N PHE A 88 -2.11 12.61 12.48
CA PHE A 88 -2.47 11.30 11.98
C PHE A 88 -1.24 10.58 11.43
N ARG A 89 -1.16 9.25 11.64
CA ARG A 89 -0.08 8.42 11.09
C ARG A 89 -0.11 8.49 9.57
N GLY A 90 1.06 8.64 8.96
CA GLY A 90 1.25 8.54 7.52
C GLY A 90 1.99 7.24 7.17
N TYR A 91 1.64 6.63 6.05
CA TYR A 91 2.21 5.36 5.63
C TYR A 91 2.80 5.46 4.22
N GLU A 92 3.76 4.59 3.90
CA GLU A 92 4.31 4.48 2.56
C GLU A 92 3.24 3.96 1.57
N THR A 93 2.46 2.98 2.03
CA THR A 93 1.40 2.35 1.24
C THR A 93 0.12 2.22 2.04
N ALA A 94 -1.00 2.04 1.34
CA ALA A 94 -2.28 1.71 1.98
C ALA A 94 -2.21 0.39 2.76
N PHE A 95 -1.40 -0.56 2.31
CA PHE A 95 -1.22 -1.86 2.98
C PHE A 95 -0.57 -1.72 4.35
N ASP A 96 0.38 -0.79 4.50
CA ASP A 96 0.99 -0.49 5.81
C ASP A 96 -0.07 0.04 6.79
N SER A 97 -1.04 0.82 6.30
CA SER A 97 -2.18 1.27 7.09
C SER A 97 -3.07 0.10 7.54
N TYR A 98 -3.32 -0.87 6.67
CA TYR A 98 -4.07 -2.10 7.01
C TYR A 98 -3.36 -2.94 8.06
N ARG A 99 -2.06 -3.11 7.93
CA ARG A 99 -1.23 -3.80 8.92
C ARG A 99 -1.22 -3.08 10.25
N ASP A 100 -0.99 -1.78 10.26
CA ASP A 100 -0.96 -0.99 11.48
C ASP A 100 -2.33 -0.99 12.18
N HIS A 101 -3.43 -0.97 11.44
CA HIS A 101 -4.78 -1.14 11.98
C HIS A 101 -4.93 -2.48 12.71
N SER A 102 -4.50 -3.58 12.10
CA SER A 102 -4.56 -4.91 12.74
C SER A 102 -3.71 -4.96 14.02
N LEU A 103 -2.51 -4.39 13.97
CA LEU A 103 -1.61 -4.29 15.14
C LEU A 103 -2.17 -3.35 16.22
N PHE A 104 -2.83 -2.27 15.82
CA PHE A 104 -3.49 -1.34 16.73
C PHE A 104 -4.61 -2.02 17.54
N LEU A 105 -5.45 -2.81 16.88
CA LEU A 105 -6.50 -3.59 17.57
C LEU A 105 -5.88 -4.68 18.45
N LYS A 106 -4.92 -5.44 17.91
CA LYS A 106 -4.28 -6.54 18.65
C LYS A 106 -3.48 -6.07 19.87
N GLY A 107 -2.86 -4.90 19.79
CA GLY A 107 -2.06 -4.32 20.88
C GLY A 107 -2.86 -3.51 21.88
N GLY A 108 -4.09 -3.16 21.59
CA GLY A 108 -4.93 -2.34 22.47
C GLY A 108 -5.67 -3.16 23.51
N LYS A 109 -5.30 -3.06 24.82
CA LYS A 109 -5.90 -3.83 25.91
C LYS A 109 -7.44 -3.83 25.90
N ARG A 110 -8.05 -2.70 25.54
CA ARG A 110 -9.51 -2.54 25.48
C ARG A 110 -10.19 -3.41 24.40
N TYR A 111 -9.41 -3.95 23.45
CA TYR A 111 -9.89 -4.81 22.37
C TYR A 111 -9.62 -6.30 22.59
N PHE A 112 -8.91 -6.70 23.65
CA PHE A 112 -8.48 -8.09 23.84
C PHE A 112 -9.64 -9.09 23.83
N PHE A 113 -10.77 -8.74 24.44
CA PHE A 113 -11.95 -9.59 24.48
C PHE A 113 -12.54 -9.90 23.09
N LEU A 114 -12.28 -9.05 22.09
CA LEU A 114 -12.71 -9.29 20.71
C LEU A 114 -12.05 -10.53 20.11
N PHE A 115 -10.82 -10.81 20.49
CA PHE A 115 -10.05 -11.95 19.99
C PHE A 115 -10.48 -13.30 20.60
N GLU A 116 -11.39 -13.29 21.58
CA GLU A 116 -12.07 -14.47 22.11
C GLU A 116 -13.31 -14.85 21.28
N LEU A 117 -13.80 -13.94 20.44
CA LEU A 117 -14.89 -14.20 19.50
C LEU A 117 -14.41 -15.06 18.34
N THR A 118 -15.34 -15.82 17.75
CA THR A 118 -15.02 -16.53 16.51
C THR A 118 -14.70 -15.53 15.39
N ALA A 119 -13.75 -15.87 14.55
CA ALA A 119 -13.30 -14.99 13.48
C ALA A 119 -14.37 -14.70 12.40
N THR A 120 -15.49 -15.45 12.41
CA THR A 120 -16.66 -15.25 11.55
C THR A 120 -17.80 -14.49 12.23
N ASP A 121 -17.69 -14.20 13.53
CA ASP A 121 -18.70 -13.44 14.27
C ASP A 121 -18.49 -11.92 14.09
N TYR A 122 -18.65 -11.46 12.86
CA TYR A 122 -18.53 -10.02 12.55
C TYR A 122 -19.53 -9.15 13.33
N LYS A 123 -20.70 -9.70 13.76
CA LYS A 123 -21.68 -8.95 14.57
C LYS A 123 -21.17 -8.71 15.98
N GLY A 124 -20.63 -9.75 16.60
CA GLY A 124 -19.96 -9.64 17.91
C GLY A 124 -18.79 -8.67 17.84
N TRP A 125 -17.95 -8.77 16.81
CA TRP A 125 -16.84 -7.86 16.59
C TRP A 125 -17.29 -6.40 16.43
N ALA A 126 -18.29 -6.12 15.58
CA ALA A 126 -18.78 -4.75 15.34
C ALA A 126 -19.37 -4.11 16.59
N ASN A 127 -20.15 -4.87 17.37
CA ASN A 127 -20.70 -4.41 18.63
C ASN A 127 -19.61 -4.22 19.69
N GLY A 128 -18.68 -5.14 19.78
CA GLY A 128 -17.56 -5.06 20.71
C GLY A 128 -16.60 -3.90 20.39
N LEU A 129 -16.38 -3.57 19.14
CA LEU A 129 -15.61 -2.36 18.75
C LEU A 129 -16.29 -1.09 19.28
N ARG A 130 -17.62 -0.99 19.16
CA ARG A 130 -18.39 0.12 19.75
C ARG A 130 -18.23 0.15 21.28
N GLU A 131 -18.37 -0.98 21.94
CA GLU A 131 -18.23 -1.10 23.41
C GLU A 131 -16.83 -0.74 23.90
N ALA A 132 -15.81 -1.14 23.13
CA ALA A 132 -14.42 -0.77 23.37
C ALA A 132 -14.11 0.72 23.09
N GLY A 133 -15.09 1.50 22.59
CA GLY A 133 -14.91 2.91 22.27
C GLY A 133 -13.99 3.13 21.06
N TYR A 134 -14.11 2.30 20.02
CA TYR A 134 -13.39 2.54 18.77
C TYR A 134 -13.86 3.83 18.08
N ALA A 135 -15.16 4.10 18.12
CA ALA A 135 -15.78 5.31 17.61
C ALA A 135 -16.72 5.93 18.65
N THR A 136 -16.90 7.24 18.58
CA THR A 136 -17.80 8.01 19.47
C THR A 136 -19.27 7.85 19.12
N ASN A 137 -19.58 7.47 17.86
CA ASN A 137 -20.94 7.27 17.41
C ASN A 137 -21.58 6.02 18.07
N PRO A 138 -22.65 6.17 18.86
CA PRO A 138 -23.30 5.04 19.56
C PRO A 138 -23.90 4.01 18.58
N ASN A 139 -24.17 4.38 17.33
CA ASN A 139 -24.68 3.50 16.31
C ASN A 139 -23.62 2.86 15.42
N TYR A 140 -22.32 3.04 15.75
CA TYR A 140 -21.19 2.57 14.95
C TYR A 140 -21.27 1.09 14.58
N GLY A 141 -21.60 0.23 15.58
CA GLY A 141 -21.71 -1.21 15.35
C GLY A 141 -22.75 -1.56 14.27
N ASN A 142 -23.93 -0.94 14.31
CA ASN A 142 -24.97 -1.17 13.31
C ASN A 142 -24.57 -0.64 11.93
N ILE A 143 -23.91 0.50 11.88
CA ILE A 143 -23.41 1.07 10.61
C ILE A 143 -22.39 0.12 9.98
N LEU A 144 -21.46 -0.39 10.76
CA LEU A 144 -20.43 -1.35 10.31
C LEU A 144 -21.07 -2.66 9.83
N ILE A 145 -22.02 -3.23 10.61
CA ILE A 145 -22.79 -4.41 10.21
C ILE A 145 -23.52 -4.16 8.89
N GLY A 146 -24.17 -3.02 8.75
CA GLY A 146 -24.87 -2.65 7.51
C GLY A 146 -23.95 -2.62 6.29
N VAL A 147 -22.72 -2.12 6.42
CA VAL A 147 -21.73 -2.15 5.34
C VAL A 147 -21.30 -3.59 5.03
N ILE A 148 -21.02 -4.39 6.06
CA ILE A 148 -20.60 -5.80 5.91
C ILE A 148 -21.67 -6.60 5.18
N GLU A 149 -22.92 -6.46 5.57
CA GLU A 149 -24.05 -7.18 4.96
C GLU A 149 -24.35 -6.69 3.54
N LYS A 150 -24.38 -5.37 3.32
CA LYS A 150 -24.63 -4.77 1.99
C LYS A 150 -23.63 -5.25 0.94
N TYR A 151 -22.36 -5.39 1.30
CA TYR A 151 -21.30 -5.78 0.38
C TYR A 151 -20.89 -7.25 0.53
N ARG A 152 -21.58 -8.02 1.40
CA ARG A 152 -21.31 -9.45 1.70
C ARG A 152 -19.88 -9.70 2.12
N LEU A 153 -19.30 -8.82 2.95
CA LEU A 153 -17.88 -8.88 3.31
C LEU A 153 -17.54 -10.11 4.17
N SER A 154 -18.51 -10.67 4.92
CA SER A 154 -18.32 -11.87 5.75
C SER A 154 -17.91 -13.11 4.95
N GLN A 155 -18.14 -13.13 3.63
CA GLN A 155 -17.63 -14.21 2.78
C GLN A 155 -16.10 -14.32 2.87
N TYR A 156 -15.38 -13.21 3.03
CA TYR A 156 -13.94 -13.20 3.12
C TYR A 156 -13.43 -13.81 4.43
N ASP A 157 -14.19 -13.68 5.52
CA ASP A 157 -13.88 -14.36 6.80
C ASP A 157 -14.01 -15.88 6.63
N SER A 158 -15.13 -16.32 6.05
CA SER A 158 -15.38 -17.75 5.80
C SER A 158 -14.30 -18.36 4.93
N MET A 159 -13.92 -17.69 3.88
CA MET A 159 -12.84 -18.09 3.01
C MET A 159 -11.53 -18.28 3.78
N VAL A 160 -11.12 -17.35 4.67
CA VAL A 160 -9.92 -17.48 5.50
C VAL A 160 -9.99 -18.67 6.44
N VAL A 161 -11.14 -18.88 7.10
CA VAL A 161 -11.33 -19.97 8.07
C VAL A 161 -11.35 -21.34 7.41
N LEU A 162 -11.96 -21.45 6.24
CA LEU A 162 -12.00 -22.69 5.46
C LEU A 162 -10.64 -23.05 4.86
N GLY A 163 -9.64 -22.17 4.98
CA GLY A 163 -8.33 -22.40 4.38
C GLY A 163 -8.41 -22.49 2.86
N GLU A 164 -9.48 -21.94 2.30
CA GLU A 164 -9.57 -21.83 0.85
C GLU A 164 -8.30 -21.12 0.37
N ASP A 165 -7.55 -21.74 -0.50
CA ASP A 165 -6.49 -21.06 -1.22
C ASP A 165 -7.16 -20.02 -2.11
N PHE A 166 -7.25 -18.76 -1.58
CA PHE A 166 -7.72 -17.61 -2.38
C PHE A 166 -6.88 -17.42 -3.63
N PHE A 167 -5.80 -18.08 -3.62
CA PHE A 167 -4.84 -18.30 -4.65
C PHE A 167 -4.96 -19.74 -5.15
N THR A 168 -6.19 -20.23 -5.40
CA THR A 168 -6.27 -21.32 -6.40
C THR A 168 -5.41 -20.78 -7.54
N PRO A 169 -4.38 -21.52 -7.95
CA PRO A 169 -3.73 -21.21 -9.19
C PRO A 169 -4.90 -21.15 -10.18
N ILE A 170 -5.32 -19.92 -10.56
CA ILE A 170 -6.15 -19.76 -11.74
C ILE A 170 -5.41 -20.60 -12.72
N SER A 171 -6.01 -21.71 -13.02
CA SER A 171 -5.52 -22.78 -13.90
C SER A 171 -4.49 -22.19 -14.85
N ALA A 172 -3.28 -22.70 -14.92
CA ALA A 172 -2.07 -22.13 -15.52
C ALA A 172 -2.21 -21.60 -16.98
N THR A 173 -3.41 -21.28 -17.40
CA THR A 173 -3.82 -21.10 -18.79
C THR A 173 -4.02 -19.64 -19.23
N ASN A 174 -3.88 -18.61 -18.38
CA ASN A 174 -3.94 -17.21 -18.88
C ASN A 174 -3.22 -16.19 -17.99
N GLN A 175 -1.98 -16.47 -17.60
CA GLN A 175 -1.16 -15.44 -16.96
C GLN A 175 -0.24 -14.83 -18.01
N THR A 176 -0.69 -13.71 -18.54
CA THR A 176 0.09 -12.95 -19.52
C THR A 176 1.31 -12.36 -18.83
N THR A 177 2.45 -13.04 -18.95
CA THR A 177 3.72 -12.40 -18.70
C THR A 177 3.96 -11.40 -19.82
N MET A 178 4.56 -10.28 -19.48
CA MET A 178 4.96 -9.25 -20.43
C MET A 178 6.49 -9.15 -20.47
N GLU A 179 7.00 -8.57 -21.50
CA GLU A 179 8.42 -8.23 -21.56
C GLU A 179 8.57 -6.72 -21.32
N VAL A 180 9.31 -6.36 -20.26
CA VAL A 180 9.61 -4.98 -19.90
C VAL A 180 11.12 -4.82 -19.87
N ASN A 181 11.65 -3.89 -20.64
CA ASN A 181 13.10 -3.71 -20.79
C ASN A 181 13.83 -5.00 -21.24
N GLY A 182 13.18 -5.85 -22.03
CA GLY A 182 13.73 -7.16 -22.45
C GLY A 182 13.89 -8.15 -21.30
N ILE A 183 13.05 -8.03 -20.26
CA ILE A 183 13.03 -8.91 -19.09
C ILE A 183 11.59 -9.34 -18.83
N GLN A 184 11.39 -10.64 -18.63
CA GLN A 184 10.08 -11.19 -18.31
C GLN A 184 9.57 -10.61 -17.00
N ALA A 185 8.36 -10.08 -17.01
CA ALA A 185 7.73 -9.39 -15.89
C ALA A 185 6.21 -9.61 -15.87
N ILE A 186 5.59 -9.21 -14.79
CA ILE A 186 4.14 -9.13 -14.60
C ILE A 186 3.78 -7.78 -14.00
N VAL A 187 2.49 -7.48 -13.99
CA VAL A 187 1.93 -6.38 -13.20
C VAL A 187 1.36 -6.95 -11.91
N ALA A 188 1.79 -6.44 -10.78
CA ALA A 188 1.28 -6.86 -9.47
C ALA A 188 -0.20 -6.50 -9.33
N LYS A 189 -0.97 -7.46 -8.84
CA LYS A 189 -2.40 -7.25 -8.54
C LYS A 189 -2.56 -6.60 -7.16
N PRO A 190 -3.70 -5.92 -6.91
CA PRO A 190 -4.03 -5.44 -5.58
C PRO A 190 -3.96 -6.57 -4.54
N GLY A 191 -3.22 -6.34 -3.45
CA GLY A 191 -3.06 -7.29 -2.36
C GLY A 191 -2.13 -8.48 -2.62
N GLU A 192 -1.51 -8.55 -3.79
CA GLU A 192 -0.61 -9.65 -4.14
C GLU A 192 0.72 -9.56 -3.40
N THR A 193 1.19 -10.69 -2.86
CA THR A 193 2.46 -10.80 -2.14
C THR A 193 3.58 -11.35 -3.01
N PRO A 194 4.84 -11.09 -2.66
CA PRO A 194 5.98 -11.74 -3.30
C PRO A 194 5.92 -13.27 -3.25
N GLU A 195 5.39 -13.83 -2.16
CA GLU A 195 5.21 -15.27 -1.96
C GLU A 195 4.24 -15.86 -2.98
N GLU A 196 3.14 -15.18 -3.21
CA GLU A 196 2.11 -15.59 -4.16
C GLU A 196 2.59 -15.50 -5.61
N VAL A 197 3.29 -14.42 -5.93
CA VAL A 197 3.95 -14.31 -7.23
C VAL A 197 4.94 -15.45 -7.42
N ALA A 198 5.76 -15.74 -6.41
CA ALA A 198 6.73 -16.83 -6.48
C ALA A 198 6.06 -18.20 -6.70
N ALA A 199 5.03 -18.50 -5.92
CA ALA A 199 4.27 -19.75 -6.04
C ALA A 199 3.62 -19.89 -7.43
N ARG A 200 2.99 -18.81 -7.91
CA ARG A 200 2.31 -18.75 -9.21
C ARG A 200 3.23 -19.06 -10.39
N TYR A 201 4.49 -18.58 -10.33
CA TYR A 201 5.46 -18.73 -11.41
C TYR A 201 6.49 -19.85 -11.12
N ASN A 202 6.22 -20.72 -10.14
CA ASN A 202 7.11 -21.81 -9.73
C ASN A 202 8.54 -21.31 -9.45
N MET A 203 8.61 -20.22 -8.70
CA MET A 203 9.86 -19.55 -8.29
C MET A 203 10.03 -19.65 -6.78
N SER A 204 11.27 -19.52 -6.32
CA SER A 204 11.52 -19.33 -4.90
C SER A 204 11.26 -17.86 -4.53
N THR A 205 10.65 -17.61 -3.37
CA THR A 205 10.31 -16.24 -2.90
C THR A 205 11.52 -15.31 -2.86
N TRP A 206 12.70 -15.82 -2.48
CA TRP A 206 13.93 -15.03 -2.49
C TRP A 206 14.29 -14.46 -3.86
N GLN A 207 13.86 -15.10 -4.96
CA GLN A 207 14.09 -14.61 -6.32
C GLN A 207 13.27 -13.35 -6.58
N ILE A 208 12.00 -13.36 -6.16
CA ILE A 208 11.12 -12.19 -6.30
C ILE A 208 11.70 -11.01 -5.49
N TYR A 209 12.06 -11.23 -4.23
CA TYR A 209 12.71 -10.21 -3.42
C TYR A 209 13.97 -9.64 -4.08
N LYS A 210 14.87 -10.53 -4.50
CA LYS A 210 16.18 -10.16 -5.05
C LYS A 210 16.09 -9.49 -6.42
N TYR A 211 15.13 -9.94 -7.27
CA TYR A 211 15.01 -9.40 -8.62
C TYR A 211 14.35 -8.02 -8.63
N ASN A 212 13.54 -7.72 -7.63
CA ASN A 212 12.78 -6.48 -7.54
C ASN A 212 13.27 -5.51 -6.47
N ASP A 213 14.41 -5.80 -5.85
CA ASP A 213 15.02 -4.98 -4.78
C ASP A 213 14.00 -4.65 -3.67
N ILE A 214 13.21 -5.64 -3.23
CA ILE A 214 12.23 -5.52 -2.14
C ILE A 214 12.69 -6.31 -0.90
N SER A 215 12.29 -5.81 0.26
CA SER A 215 12.62 -6.42 1.54
C SER A 215 11.64 -7.54 1.91
N LYS A 216 12.09 -8.50 2.72
CA LYS A 216 11.21 -9.56 3.22
C LYS A 216 10.04 -8.97 4.02
N GLY A 217 8.83 -9.40 3.71
CA GLY A 217 7.60 -8.89 4.32
C GLY A 217 7.06 -7.60 3.72
N GLN A 218 7.74 -7.04 2.73
CA GLN A 218 7.21 -5.90 1.97
C GLN A 218 6.15 -6.39 0.98
N MET A 219 5.01 -5.70 0.95
CA MET A 219 3.93 -5.94 -0.01
C MET A 219 4.28 -5.35 -1.38
N LEU A 220 3.66 -5.90 -2.42
CA LEU A 220 3.74 -5.34 -3.76
C LEU A 220 2.71 -4.21 -3.92
N ASN A 221 3.11 -3.12 -4.57
CA ASN A 221 2.16 -2.06 -4.89
C ASN A 221 1.29 -2.49 -6.07
N PRO A 222 -0.03 -2.26 -6.03
CA PRO A 222 -0.90 -2.53 -7.17
C PRO A 222 -0.41 -1.80 -8.42
N GLY A 223 -0.32 -2.52 -9.54
CA GLY A 223 0.19 -1.95 -10.79
C GLY A 223 1.72 -1.90 -10.90
N GLU A 224 2.44 -2.30 -9.85
CA GLU A 224 3.90 -2.37 -9.89
C GLU A 224 4.37 -3.46 -10.87
N ILE A 225 5.40 -3.15 -11.65
CA ILE A 225 6.05 -4.14 -12.53
C ILE A 225 6.94 -5.03 -11.68
N ILE A 226 6.67 -6.33 -11.68
CA ILE A 226 7.44 -7.33 -10.95
C ILE A 226 8.21 -8.20 -11.92
N TYR A 227 9.51 -8.12 -11.87
CA TYR A 227 10.42 -8.89 -12.72
C TYR A 227 10.53 -10.33 -12.25
N LEU A 228 10.32 -11.27 -13.15
CA LEU A 228 10.46 -12.72 -12.92
C LEU A 228 11.87 -13.21 -13.27
N LYS A 229 12.72 -12.36 -13.78
CA LYS A 229 14.14 -12.62 -14.09
C LYS A 229 15.00 -11.49 -13.52
N PRO A 230 16.30 -11.74 -13.32
CA PRO A 230 17.21 -10.74 -12.74
C PRO A 230 17.26 -9.46 -13.58
N LYS A 231 17.08 -8.31 -12.93
CA LYS A 231 17.32 -7.00 -13.55
C LYS A 231 18.76 -6.84 -14.01
N ARG A 232 18.98 -5.98 -14.98
CA ARG A 232 20.30 -5.72 -15.60
C ARG A 232 21.18 -4.86 -14.70
N ARG A 233 22.44 -4.74 -15.07
CA ARG A 233 23.39 -3.84 -14.39
C ARG A 233 23.36 -2.42 -14.93
N LYS A 234 22.88 -2.25 -16.17
CA LYS A 234 22.75 -0.98 -16.91
C LYS A 234 21.42 -1.00 -17.65
N ALA A 235 20.82 0.15 -17.84
CA ALA A 235 19.66 0.32 -18.72
C ALA A 235 20.09 0.45 -20.21
N THR A 236 19.11 0.42 -21.08
CA THR A 236 19.29 0.75 -22.51
C THR A 236 19.42 2.25 -22.70
N GLU A 237 18.70 3.02 -21.91
CA GLU A 237 18.69 4.48 -21.88
C GLU A 237 19.97 5.02 -21.22
N GLY A 238 20.38 6.22 -21.61
CA GLY A 238 21.60 6.85 -21.09
C GLY A 238 21.45 7.46 -19.70
N ASN A 239 20.35 8.17 -19.50
CA ASN A 239 20.09 8.94 -18.28
C ASN A 239 18.58 9.07 -17.98
N HIS A 240 18.27 9.63 -16.82
CA HIS A 240 16.90 9.92 -16.37
C HIS A 240 16.89 11.19 -15.54
N THR A 241 15.92 12.07 -15.78
CA THR A 241 15.65 13.22 -14.91
C THR A 241 14.68 12.81 -13.80
N VAL A 242 15.12 12.91 -12.56
CA VAL A 242 14.33 12.51 -11.38
C VAL A 242 13.10 13.37 -11.24
N LYS A 243 11.95 12.75 -11.10
CA LYS A 243 10.66 13.41 -10.90
C LYS A 243 10.38 13.63 -9.43
N ASN A 244 9.45 14.56 -9.12
CA ASN A 244 9.02 14.76 -7.74
C ASN A 244 8.37 13.48 -7.16
N GLY A 245 8.83 13.06 -5.98
CA GLY A 245 8.37 11.85 -5.29
C GLY A 245 8.91 10.53 -5.86
N GLU A 246 9.73 10.54 -6.90
CA GLU A 246 10.31 9.33 -7.50
C GLU A 246 11.56 8.90 -6.72
N THR A 247 11.60 7.65 -6.29
CA THR A 247 12.73 7.08 -5.55
C THR A 247 13.72 6.41 -6.49
N MET A 248 14.95 6.20 -6.00
CA MET A 248 15.97 5.42 -6.73
C MET A 248 15.50 3.99 -7.04
N ARG A 249 14.65 3.41 -6.16
CA ARG A 249 14.03 2.11 -6.42
C ARG A 249 13.03 2.17 -7.57
N ASP A 250 12.17 3.20 -7.62
CA ASP A 250 11.18 3.37 -8.69
C ASP A 250 11.86 3.50 -10.05
N ILE A 251 12.93 4.29 -10.10
CA ILE A 251 13.75 4.44 -11.32
C ILE A 251 14.39 3.10 -11.70
N SER A 252 14.92 2.37 -10.73
CA SER A 252 15.48 1.04 -10.92
C SER A 252 14.45 0.05 -11.51
N GLN A 253 13.21 0.08 -11.00
CA GLN A 253 12.10 -0.73 -11.53
C GLN A 253 11.73 -0.31 -12.96
N LYS A 254 11.57 0.98 -13.18
CA LYS A 254 11.20 1.54 -14.51
C LYS A 254 12.14 1.11 -15.62
N TYR A 255 13.44 1.07 -15.36
CA TYR A 255 14.47 0.75 -16.35
C TYR A 255 15.00 -0.69 -16.29
N GLY A 256 14.41 -1.55 -15.47
CA GLY A 256 14.83 -2.95 -15.34
C GLY A 256 16.28 -3.13 -14.90
N MET A 257 16.81 -2.21 -14.11
CA MET A 257 18.19 -2.28 -13.62
C MET A 257 18.24 -2.46 -12.10
N LYS A 258 19.30 -3.12 -11.61
CA LYS A 258 19.49 -3.36 -10.17
C LYS A 258 19.76 -2.04 -9.45
N VAL A 259 19.03 -1.74 -8.39
CA VAL A 259 19.16 -0.48 -7.65
C VAL A 259 20.59 -0.23 -7.14
N LYS A 260 21.27 -1.27 -6.67
CA LYS A 260 22.68 -1.17 -6.25
C LYS A 260 23.63 -0.70 -7.35
N HIS A 261 23.34 -1.03 -8.61
CA HIS A 261 24.15 -0.57 -9.74
C HIS A 261 23.78 0.87 -10.11
N LEU A 262 22.53 1.26 -9.94
CA LEU A 262 22.08 2.64 -10.12
C LEU A 262 22.79 3.57 -9.14
N TYR A 263 22.85 3.23 -7.85
CA TYR A 263 23.65 3.95 -6.85
C TYR A 263 25.13 4.04 -7.26
N LYS A 264 25.73 2.90 -7.64
CA LYS A 264 27.15 2.86 -8.03
C LYS A 264 27.47 3.71 -9.26
N LEU A 265 26.59 3.71 -10.27
CA LEU A 265 26.77 4.54 -11.46
C LEU A 265 26.73 6.03 -11.14
N ASN A 266 25.97 6.42 -10.14
CA ASN A 266 25.76 7.81 -9.73
C ASN A 266 26.62 8.23 -8.54
N ARG A 267 27.58 7.39 -8.10
CA ARG A 267 28.47 7.65 -6.95
C ARG A 267 27.74 7.95 -5.65
N LEU A 268 26.59 7.29 -5.45
CA LEU A 268 25.74 7.43 -4.28
C LEU A 268 25.88 6.22 -3.35
N GLU A 269 25.79 6.47 -2.06
CA GLU A 269 25.63 5.42 -1.06
C GLU A 269 24.18 4.86 -1.12
N PRO A 270 24.01 3.53 -0.88
CA PRO A 270 22.69 2.93 -0.84
C PRO A 270 21.76 3.60 0.19
N GLY A 271 20.52 3.87 -0.22
CA GLY A 271 19.51 4.52 0.63
C GLY A 271 19.48 6.04 0.56
N LEU A 272 20.35 6.66 -0.23
CA LEU A 272 20.23 8.08 -0.54
C LEU A 272 19.26 8.29 -1.70
N GLU A 273 18.42 9.32 -1.58
CA GLU A 273 17.50 9.72 -2.64
C GLU A 273 17.98 11.02 -3.30
N VAL A 274 17.72 11.15 -4.58
CA VAL A 274 18.20 12.26 -5.41
C VAL A 274 17.12 13.33 -5.51
N ARG A 275 17.51 14.60 -5.52
CA ARG A 275 16.57 15.72 -5.67
C ARG A 275 15.83 15.67 -7.00
N PRO A 276 14.53 16.02 -7.03
CA PRO A 276 13.80 16.21 -8.27
C PRO A 276 14.49 17.23 -9.17
N GLY A 277 14.48 16.96 -10.48
CA GLY A 277 15.16 17.79 -11.49
C GLY A 277 16.62 17.40 -11.76
N GLU A 278 17.25 16.66 -10.86
CA GLU A 278 18.59 16.12 -11.11
C GLU A 278 18.58 15.05 -12.21
N VAL A 279 19.66 15.00 -12.97
CA VAL A 279 19.85 13.96 -13.99
C VAL A 279 20.74 12.87 -13.42
N ILE A 280 20.29 11.63 -13.46
CA ILE A 280 21.07 10.46 -13.06
C ILE A 280 21.42 9.60 -14.28
N ASN A 281 22.57 8.98 -14.22
CA ASN A 281 23.08 8.11 -15.27
C ASN A 281 22.56 6.67 -15.08
N LEU A 282 22.10 6.06 -16.16
CA LEU A 282 21.58 4.70 -16.20
C LEU A 282 22.53 3.71 -16.87
N LYS A 283 23.52 4.20 -17.61
CA LYS A 283 24.43 3.38 -18.43
C LYS A 283 25.90 3.57 -18.09
N GLU A 284 26.32 4.81 -17.87
CA GLU A 284 27.70 5.15 -17.62
C GLU A 284 27.90 5.75 -16.23
N LYS A 285 29.11 5.64 -15.70
CA LYS A 285 29.41 6.16 -14.38
C LYS A 285 29.54 7.69 -14.44
N ARG A 286 28.86 8.40 -13.53
CA ARG A 286 29.01 9.86 -13.38
C ARG A 286 30.38 10.22 -12.86
N GLU A 287 30.86 11.42 -13.22
CA GLU A 287 32.08 11.97 -12.67
C GLU A 287 31.88 12.48 -11.23
N THR A 288 30.76 13.15 -10.98
CA THR A 288 30.38 13.69 -9.66
C THR A 288 29.00 13.18 -9.25
N PRO A 289 28.70 13.02 -7.94
CA PRO A 289 27.35 12.64 -7.49
C PRO A 289 26.33 13.74 -7.81
N PRO A 290 25.05 13.40 -8.05
CA PRO A 290 23.97 14.36 -8.11
C PRO A 290 23.65 14.95 -6.74
N ALA A 291 22.91 16.07 -6.68
CA ALA A 291 22.38 16.60 -5.44
C ALA A 291 21.38 15.62 -4.83
N ILE A 292 21.52 15.38 -3.52
CA ILE A 292 20.66 14.47 -2.77
C ILE A 292 19.60 15.24 -1.97
N LEU A 293 18.50 14.57 -1.65
CA LEU A 293 17.54 15.05 -0.66
C LEU A 293 18.22 15.09 0.71
N GLU A 294 18.23 16.24 1.37
CA GLU A 294 18.66 16.32 2.75
C GLU A 294 17.68 15.54 3.64
N ARG A 295 18.19 14.92 4.71
CA ARG A 295 17.34 14.09 5.61
C ARG A 295 16.17 14.85 6.23
N ASN A 296 16.20 16.19 6.21
CA ASN A 296 15.14 17.08 6.70
C ASN A 296 14.12 17.47 5.62
N GLU A 297 14.42 17.22 4.34
CA GLU A 297 13.50 17.44 3.22
C GLU A 297 12.84 16.09 2.86
N ASN A 298 12.06 15.51 3.79
CA ASN A 298 11.23 14.37 3.47
C ASN A 298 10.09 14.87 2.56
N PRO A 299 10.09 14.55 1.23
CA PRO A 299 9.09 15.07 0.29
C PRO A 299 7.66 14.61 0.59
N ASN A 300 7.49 13.74 1.59
CA ASN A 300 6.20 13.21 2.04
C ASN A 300 5.71 13.81 3.37
N GLN A 301 6.34 14.86 3.92
CA GLN A 301 5.72 15.71 4.92
C GLN A 301 4.80 16.71 4.20
N VAL A 302 3.69 16.22 3.68
CA VAL A 302 2.62 17.07 3.19
C VAL A 302 1.94 17.66 4.44
N ARG A 303 2.24 18.90 4.76
CA ARG A 303 1.36 19.65 5.67
C ARG A 303 0.00 19.77 5.01
N ALA A 304 -1.04 19.30 5.67
CA ALA A 304 -2.44 19.41 5.20
C ALA A 304 -2.89 20.88 5.02
N VAL A 305 -2.04 21.84 5.36
CA VAL A 305 -2.31 23.29 5.38
C VAL A 305 -2.40 23.93 3.99
N ASP A 306 -1.93 23.26 2.91
CA ASP A 306 -1.91 23.86 1.57
C ASP A 306 -3.12 23.48 0.70
N LEU A 307 -4.23 23.02 1.33
CA LEU A 307 -5.45 22.64 0.62
C LEU A 307 -6.69 23.29 1.24
N ILE A 308 -6.72 24.65 1.27
CA ILE A 308 -7.97 25.42 1.36
C ILE A 308 -8.37 25.86 -0.05
#